data_906026d13dfc2e9abcf4476a77771046
#
_entry.id   906026d13dfc2e9abcf4476a77771046
#
_cell.length_a   1.000
_cell.length_b   1.000
_cell.length_c   1.000
_cell.angle_alpha   90.00
_cell.angle_beta   90.00
_cell.angle_gamma   90.00
#
_symmetry.space_group_name_H-M   'P 1'
#
loop_
_entity.id
_entity.type
_entity.pdbx_description
1 polymer ?
#
loop_
_entity_poly.entity_id
_entity_poly.type
_entity_poly.pdbx_seq_one_letter_code
_entity_poly.pdbx_strand_id
1 'polypeptide(L)'
;MKNSEKTLDMIVNLCKNRGYVYAGSEIYGGLANSWDYGPLGVEFKNNVKKAWLKKFVQESDYNVGLDAAIIMNPQTWVTTGHVGNFSDPLVDCKGCGSRQRADKLIEAAESGKIVNVDAMSFDEMDAFIASHEDVVCPNCGKHNFTAIRKFNLMFKTQIGVTEDTASTCYLRPETAQGIFVNFANIQRTTRRKLPFGVCQVGKAFRNEITPGNFTFRTREFEQMECEFFCQPGTDLEWFAYWKDFCKNWLTSLGIKEDSLRLRDHEPAELAFYSRATTDIEYQFPFGNGWGELWGIADRTNYDLGRHQEASGKSLEYYDQEKGEHYIPYVIEPSLGCDRVALAFLCEAYDEEVVGTDKKGNADVRTVLRLHPALAPYKAAILPLSKKLSPKAEEIYRELRKDFMVDFDDAGSIGKRYRREDEIGTPLCVTVDFQTVGDENTPADNCVTVRDRDTMEQVRIPIAELKNYIAEKCAF
;
A
#
# COMPACT_ATOMS: atom_id res chain seq x y z
N MET A 1 -5.64 -20.13 7.93
CA MET A 1 -5.46 -20.50 6.49
C MET A 1 -4.06 -20.14 6.00
N LYS A 2 -3.48 -20.89 5.06
CA LYS A 2 -2.27 -20.49 4.34
C LYS A 2 -2.64 -19.51 3.22
N ASN A 3 -1.74 -18.62 2.82
CA ASN A 3 -2.01 -17.67 1.73
C ASN A 3 -2.37 -18.38 0.41
N SER A 4 -1.80 -19.55 0.14
CA SER A 4 -2.14 -20.39 -1.02
C SER A 4 -3.57 -20.96 -1.04
N GLU A 5 -4.27 -20.93 0.09
CA GLU A 5 -5.66 -21.39 0.22
C GLU A 5 -6.67 -20.25 0.09
N LYS A 6 -6.20 -19.02 0.16
CA LYS A 6 -7.01 -17.81 0.02
C LYS A 6 -7.22 -17.48 -1.44
N THR A 7 -8.32 -16.81 -1.74
CA THR A 7 -8.60 -16.26 -3.08
C THR A 7 -8.79 -14.77 -2.97
N LEU A 8 -8.52 -14.06 -4.07
CA LEU A 8 -8.78 -12.62 -4.12
C LEU A 8 -10.26 -12.30 -3.87
N ASP A 9 -11.17 -13.15 -4.35
CA ASP A 9 -12.61 -12.97 -4.17
C ASP A 9 -13.04 -13.02 -2.70
N MET A 10 -12.40 -13.88 -1.87
CA MET A 10 -12.66 -13.89 -0.42
C MET A 10 -12.34 -12.54 0.21
N ILE A 11 -11.19 -11.96 -0.13
CA ILE A 11 -10.74 -10.66 0.37
C ILE A 11 -11.66 -9.53 -0.14
N VAL A 12 -11.96 -9.51 -1.44
CA VAL A 12 -12.83 -8.50 -2.07
C VAL A 12 -14.23 -8.53 -1.46
N ASN A 13 -14.81 -9.72 -1.27
CA ASN A 13 -16.13 -9.89 -0.69
C ASN A 13 -16.16 -9.39 0.77
N LEU A 14 -15.16 -9.74 1.58
CA LEU A 14 -15.07 -9.21 2.94
C LEU A 14 -14.97 -7.67 2.93
N CYS A 15 -14.07 -7.12 2.12
CA CYS A 15 -13.84 -5.67 2.03
C CYS A 15 -15.11 -4.91 1.64
N LYS A 16 -15.85 -5.39 0.63
CA LYS A 16 -17.12 -4.78 0.21
C LYS A 16 -18.20 -4.89 1.27
N ASN A 17 -18.39 -6.08 1.85
CA ASN A 17 -19.43 -6.33 2.82
C ASN A 17 -19.21 -5.60 4.14
N ARG A 18 -17.96 -5.30 4.50
CA ARG A 18 -17.61 -4.65 5.77
C ARG A 18 -17.23 -3.19 5.65
N GLY A 19 -17.28 -2.62 4.44
CA GLY A 19 -17.03 -1.19 4.25
C GLY A 19 -15.55 -0.80 4.30
N TYR A 20 -14.68 -1.71 3.90
CA TYR A 20 -13.28 -1.39 3.65
C TYR A 20 -13.09 -0.70 2.29
N VAL A 21 -13.66 -1.30 1.24
CA VAL A 21 -13.51 -0.79 -0.13
C VAL A 21 -14.80 -1.00 -0.90
N TYR A 22 -15.22 0.01 -1.68
CA TYR A 22 -16.36 -0.02 -2.58
C TYR A 22 -15.88 0.15 -4.02
N ALA A 23 -16.68 -0.31 -4.99
CA ALA A 23 -16.44 0.03 -6.39
C ALA A 23 -16.64 1.53 -6.61
N GLY A 24 -15.67 2.19 -7.23
CA GLY A 24 -15.74 3.63 -7.49
C GLY A 24 -16.88 3.99 -8.43
N SER A 25 -17.73 4.95 -8.03
CA SER A 25 -18.91 5.40 -8.81
C SER A 25 -19.90 4.28 -9.17
N GLU A 26 -20.10 3.32 -8.27
CA GLU A 26 -20.90 2.11 -8.49
C GLU A 26 -22.31 2.39 -9.00
N ILE A 27 -22.97 3.45 -8.51
CA ILE A 27 -24.33 3.84 -8.93
C ILE A 27 -24.45 4.19 -10.41
N TYR A 28 -23.32 4.47 -11.09
CA TYR A 28 -23.26 4.73 -12.54
C TYR A 28 -22.65 3.55 -13.32
N GLY A 29 -22.57 2.36 -12.71
CA GLY A 29 -21.96 1.18 -13.31
C GLY A 29 -20.45 1.04 -13.06
N GLY A 30 -19.89 1.96 -12.29
CA GLY A 30 -18.47 1.95 -11.92
C GLY A 30 -17.53 2.43 -13.03
N LEU A 31 -16.24 2.51 -12.69
CA LEU A 31 -15.14 2.71 -13.62
C LEU A 31 -14.16 1.55 -13.44
N ALA A 32 -13.70 0.96 -14.54
CA ALA A 32 -12.87 -0.24 -14.51
C ALA A 32 -11.68 -0.11 -13.55
N ASN A 33 -11.68 -0.98 -12.54
CA ASN A 33 -10.70 -1.06 -11.44
C ASN A 33 -10.43 0.28 -10.74
N SER A 34 -11.48 1.05 -10.50
CA SER A 34 -11.49 2.23 -9.64
C SER A 34 -12.19 1.89 -8.32
N TRP A 35 -11.61 2.26 -7.21
CA TRP A 35 -12.03 1.85 -5.88
C TRP A 35 -12.07 3.02 -4.91
N ASP A 36 -13.10 3.06 -4.08
CA ASP A 36 -13.26 4.02 -2.99
C ASP A 36 -13.03 3.32 -1.65
N TYR A 37 -12.19 3.89 -0.79
CA TYR A 37 -12.03 3.40 0.58
C TYR A 37 -13.23 3.83 1.42
N GLY A 38 -13.96 2.84 1.95
CA GLY A 38 -15.09 3.06 2.85
C GLY A 38 -14.67 3.47 4.26
N PRO A 39 -15.62 3.58 5.22
CA PRO A 39 -15.34 4.06 6.58
C PRO A 39 -14.25 3.26 7.31
N LEU A 40 -14.24 1.92 7.21
CA LEU A 40 -13.18 1.10 7.81
C LEU A 40 -11.90 1.18 7.01
N GLY A 41 -12.01 1.24 5.68
CA GLY A 41 -10.85 1.27 4.79
C GLY A 41 -10.03 2.54 4.93
N VAL A 42 -10.65 3.71 5.09
CA VAL A 42 -9.93 4.98 5.27
C VAL A 42 -9.16 5.00 6.59
N GLU A 43 -9.76 4.50 7.69
CA GLU A 43 -9.08 4.41 8.98
C GLU A 43 -7.92 3.41 8.93
N PHE A 44 -8.15 2.24 8.34
CA PHE A 44 -7.11 1.23 8.14
C PHE A 44 -5.93 1.80 7.33
N LYS A 45 -6.20 2.39 6.17
CA LYS A 45 -5.17 2.99 5.30
C LYS A 45 -4.43 4.14 5.99
N ASN A 46 -5.14 4.97 6.78
CA ASN A 46 -4.51 6.01 7.59
C ASN A 46 -3.59 5.43 8.67
N ASN A 47 -3.98 4.31 9.30
CA ASN A 47 -3.13 3.64 10.27
C ASN A 47 -1.86 3.06 9.62
N VAL A 48 -1.96 2.50 8.41
CA VAL A 48 -0.78 2.06 7.63
C VAL A 48 0.17 3.24 7.36
N LYS A 49 -0.37 4.37 6.89
CA LYS A 49 0.43 5.60 6.66
C LYS A 49 1.05 6.14 7.95
N LYS A 50 0.30 6.14 9.05
CA LYS A 50 0.81 6.58 10.37
C LYS A 50 1.95 5.68 10.86
N ALA A 51 1.82 4.36 10.71
CA ALA A 51 2.86 3.42 11.08
C ALA A 51 4.14 3.65 10.24
N TRP A 52 3.99 3.89 8.93
CA TRP A 52 5.11 4.21 8.07
C TRP A 52 5.77 5.54 8.44
N LEU A 53 4.98 6.63 8.58
CA LEU A 53 5.50 7.95 8.95
C LEU A 53 6.17 7.95 10.32
N LYS A 54 5.63 7.17 11.27
CA LYS A 54 6.26 7.00 12.58
C LYS A 54 7.65 6.39 12.42
N LYS A 55 7.76 5.27 11.70
CA LYS A 55 9.03 4.53 11.56
C LYS A 55 10.04 5.24 10.68
N PHE A 56 9.59 5.76 9.53
CA PHE A 56 10.48 6.33 8.52
C PHE A 56 10.83 7.80 8.78
N VAL A 57 10.00 8.55 9.51
CA VAL A 57 10.23 9.98 9.76
C VAL A 57 10.41 10.28 11.24
N GLN A 58 9.43 9.92 12.08
CA GLN A 58 9.42 10.33 13.48
C GLN A 58 10.53 9.66 14.31
N GLU A 59 10.75 8.35 14.11
CA GLU A 59 11.78 7.56 14.81
C GLU A 59 13.13 7.56 14.10
N SER A 60 13.24 8.20 12.93
CA SER A 60 14.47 8.22 12.14
C SER A 60 15.37 9.39 12.52
N ASP A 61 16.65 9.11 12.73
CA ASP A 61 17.68 10.15 12.89
C ASP A 61 17.99 10.89 11.59
N TYR A 62 17.63 10.32 10.44
CA TYR A 62 18.04 10.79 9.13
C TYR A 62 16.94 11.55 8.39
N ASN A 63 15.69 11.13 8.49
CA ASN A 63 14.66 11.50 7.52
C ASN A 63 13.83 12.72 7.95
N VAL A 64 13.30 13.40 6.95
CA VAL A 64 12.31 14.50 7.10
C VAL A 64 11.14 14.26 6.16
N GLY A 65 10.00 14.90 6.43
CA GLY A 65 8.81 14.81 5.59
C GLY A 65 8.73 15.91 4.55
N LEU A 66 8.07 15.62 3.44
CA LEU A 66 7.68 16.56 2.39
C LEU A 66 6.26 16.24 1.91
N ASP A 67 5.52 17.27 1.51
CA ASP A 67 4.28 17.14 0.74
C ASP A 67 4.37 18.08 -0.48
N ALA A 68 4.84 17.54 -1.61
CA ALA A 68 4.97 18.25 -2.86
C ALA A 68 3.63 18.28 -3.63
N ALA A 69 3.41 19.34 -4.41
CA ALA A 69 2.23 19.48 -5.25
C ALA A 69 2.12 18.35 -6.30
N ILE A 70 0.89 17.90 -6.58
CA ILE A 70 0.60 16.91 -7.63
C ILE A 70 0.89 17.52 -9.01
N ILE A 71 0.42 18.76 -9.24
CA ILE A 71 0.63 19.50 -10.49
C ILE A 71 1.95 20.25 -10.37
N MET A 72 2.90 19.85 -11.19
CA MET A 72 4.26 20.39 -11.21
C MET A 72 4.55 21.05 -12.56
N ASN A 73 5.63 21.83 -12.63
CA ASN A 73 6.09 22.35 -13.91
C ASN A 73 6.31 21.21 -14.91
N PRO A 74 5.71 21.24 -16.11
CA PRO A 74 5.85 20.19 -17.13
C PRO A 74 7.29 19.85 -17.47
N GLN A 75 8.21 20.84 -17.36
CA GLN A 75 9.63 20.62 -17.61
C GLN A 75 10.25 19.56 -16.71
N THR A 76 9.73 19.37 -15.49
CA THR A 76 10.14 18.27 -14.60
C THR A 76 10.04 16.92 -15.31
N TRP A 77 8.90 16.65 -15.94
CA TRP A 77 8.62 15.37 -16.60
C TRP A 77 9.31 15.21 -17.96
N VAL A 78 9.62 16.32 -18.63
CA VAL A 78 10.47 16.32 -19.84
C VAL A 78 11.92 16.00 -19.46
N THR A 79 12.43 16.63 -18.41
CA THR A 79 13.82 16.44 -17.91
C THR A 79 14.08 15.00 -17.49
N THR A 80 13.14 14.38 -16.79
CA THR A 80 13.26 12.99 -16.30
C THR A 80 12.92 11.94 -17.36
N GLY A 81 12.47 12.38 -18.54
CA GLY A 81 12.13 11.47 -19.64
C GLY A 81 10.75 10.83 -19.59
N HIS A 82 9.93 11.11 -18.54
CA HIS A 82 8.60 10.54 -18.41
C HIS A 82 7.68 10.88 -19.61
N VAL A 83 7.75 12.09 -20.12
CA VAL A 83 6.94 12.49 -21.29
C VAL A 83 7.26 11.67 -22.54
N GLY A 84 8.53 11.28 -22.73
CA GLY A 84 8.99 10.58 -23.93
C GLY A 84 9.04 9.07 -23.80
N ASN A 85 9.36 8.53 -22.63
CA ASN A 85 9.76 7.13 -22.46
C ASN A 85 8.91 6.34 -21.46
N PHE A 86 8.08 6.99 -20.64
CA PHE A 86 7.22 6.30 -19.69
C PHE A 86 6.01 5.70 -20.41
N SER A 87 6.23 4.55 -21.07
CA SER A 87 5.24 3.95 -21.96
C SER A 87 5.26 2.43 -21.89
N ASP A 88 4.07 1.84 -21.98
CA ASP A 88 3.85 0.41 -22.11
C ASP A 88 3.68 -0.01 -23.58
N PRO A 89 4.03 -1.26 -23.92
CA PRO A 89 3.78 -1.84 -25.24
C PRO A 89 2.30 -2.20 -25.40
N LEU A 90 1.54 -1.39 -26.15
CA LEU A 90 0.10 -1.57 -26.38
C LEU A 90 -0.17 -2.34 -27.66
N VAL A 91 -0.99 -3.39 -27.60
CA VAL A 91 -1.59 -4.08 -28.72
C VAL A 91 -3.10 -4.12 -28.63
N ASP A 92 -3.79 -4.07 -29.76
CA ASP A 92 -5.24 -4.32 -29.82
C ASP A 92 -5.48 -5.73 -30.41
N CYS A 93 -6.37 -6.51 -29.76
CA CYS A 93 -6.85 -7.75 -30.35
C CYS A 93 -7.84 -7.44 -31.46
N LYS A 94 -7.50 -7.77 -32.73
CA LYS A 94 -8.40 -7.57 -33.89
C LYS A 94 -9.65 -8.45 -33.83
N GLY A 95 -9.64 -9.49 -32.98
CA GLY A 95 -10.76 -10.43 -32.84
C GLY A 95 -11.91 -9.92 -31.97
N CYS A 96 -11.61 -9.14 -30.93
CA CYS A 96 -12.62 -8.65 -29.96
C CYS A 96 -12.45 -7.17 -29.60
N GLY A 97 -11.47 -6.46 -30.15
CA GLY A 97 -11.20 -5.04 -29.87
C GLY A 97 -10.60 -4.76 -28.49
N SER A 98 -10.26 -5.80 -27.71
CA SER A 98 -9.66 -5.58 -26.38
C SER A 98 -8.22 -5.10 -26.49
N ARG A 99 -7.85 -4.19 -25.58
CA ARG A 99 -6.49 -3.65 -25.46
C ARG A 99 -5.70 -4.46 -24.44
N GLN A 100 -4.47 -4.79 -24.77
CA GLN A 100 -3.59 -5.61 -23.96
C GLN A 100 -2.19 -5.02 -23.91
N ARG A 101 -1.45 -5.34 -22.86
CA ARG A 101 0.01 -5.13 -22.79
C ARG A 101 0.69 -6.31 -23.48
N ALA A 102 1.55 -6.02 -24.45
CA ALA A 102 2.27 -7.06 -25.20
C ALA A 102 3.20 -7.89 -24.32
N ASP A 103 3.93 -7.25 -23.41
CA ASP A 103 4.78 -7.92 -22.42
C ASP A 103 4.00 -8.93 -21.59
N LYS A 104 2.82 -8.56 -21.06
CA LYS A 104 1.98 -9.46 -20.25
C LYS A 104 1.33 -10.58 -21.06
N LEU A 105 1.07 -10.37 -22.33
CA LEU A 105 0.62 -11.44 -23.22
C LEU A 105 1.72 -12.49 -23.45
N ILE A 106 2.96 -12.03 -23.65
CA ILE A 106 4.11 -12.91 -23.83
C ILE A 106 4.37 -13.70 -22.54
N GLU A 107 4.44 -13.05 -21.38
CA GLU A 107 4.65 -13.70 -20.07
C GLU A 107 3.60 -14.78 -19.77
N ALA A 108 2.36 -14.58 -20.20
CA ALA A 108 1.28 -15.53 -19.98
C ALA A 108 1.32 -16.76 -20.89
N ALA A 109 2.04 -16.71 -22.01
CA ALA A 109 2.17 -17.80 -22.96
C ALA A 109 3.24 -18.81 -22.50
N GLU A 110 3.10 -20.09 -22.89
CA GLU A 110 4.09 -21.12 -22.57
C GLU A 110 5.47 -20.80 -23.22
N SER A 111 5.45 -20.30 -24.46
CA SER A 111 6.66 -19.84 -25.15
C SER A 111 7.34 -18.65 -24.46
N GLY A 112 6.57 -17.80 -23.78
CA GLY A 112 7.09 -16.65 -23.05
C GLY A 112 7.83 -16.98 -21.75
N LYS A 113 7.61 -18.17 -21.17
CA LYS A 113 8.26 -18.61 -19.93
C LYS A 113 9.77 -18.84 -20.03
N ILE A 114 10.29 -18.95 -21.25
CA ILE A 114 11.71 -19.22 -21.54
C ILE A 114 12.50 -17.98 -21.98
N VAL A 115 11.84 -16.81 -22.05
CA VAL A 115 12.45 -15.55 -22.47
C VAL A 115 12.36 -14.51 -21.35
N ASN A 116 13.35 -13.63 -21.27
CA ASN A 116 13.29 -12.48 -20.37
C ASN A 116 12.55 -11.34 -21.08
N VAL A 117 11.23 -11.26 -20.86
CA VAL A 117 10.36 -10.28 -21.54
C VAL A 117 10.73 -8.85 -21.16
N ASP A 118 11.15 -8.60 -19.92
CA ASP A 118 11.53 -7.27 -19.44
C ASP A 118 12.76 -6.69 -20.15
N ALA A 119 13.61 -7.56 -20.69
CA ALA A 119 14.79 -7.15 -21.49
C ALA A 119 14.50 -6.93 -22.98
N MET A 120 13.28 -7.25 -23.45
CA MET A 120 12.93 -7.15 -24.87
C MET A 120 12.57 -5.73 -25.27
N SER A 121 13.08 -5.29 -26.43
CA SER A 121 12.55 -4.09 -27.10
C SER A 121 11.14 -4.33 -27.65
N PHE A 122 10.41 -3.26 -27.95
CA PHE A 122 9.06 -3.38 -28.53
C PHE A 122 9.06 -4.09 -29.90
N ASP A 123 10.13 -3.91 -30.71
CA ASP A 123 10.28 -4.59 -32.00
C ASP A 123 10.51 -6.10 -31.81
N GLU A 124 11.29 -6.49 -30.80
CA GLU A 124 11.51 -7.91 -30.45
C GLU A 124 10.23 -8.55 -29.90
N MET A 125 9.45 -7.83 -29.06
CA MET A 125 8.15 -8.31 -28.60
C MET A 125 7.16 -8.50 -29.77
N ASP A 126 7.14 -7.59 -30.74
CA ASP A 126 6.24 -7.67 -31.91
C ASP A 126 6.61 -8.89 -32.79
N ALA A 127 7.91 -9.12 -33.03
CA ALA A 127 8.42 -10.29 -33.72
C ALA A 127 8.12 -11.59 -32.98
N PHE A 128 8.24 -11.58 -31.64
CA PHE A 128 7.91 -12.72 -30.79
C PHE A 128 6.41 -13.08 -30.89
N ILE A 129 5.52 -12.11 -30.71
CA ILE A 129 4.08 -12.33 -30.84
C ILE A 129 3.75 -12.88 -32.22
N ALA A 130 4.33 -12.31 -33.28
CA ALA A 130 4.05 -12.76 -34.65
C ALA A 130 4.48 -14.22 -34.93
N SER A 131 5.50 -14.72 -34.22
CA SER A 131 6.08 -16.07 -34.42
C SER A 131 5.55 -17.16 -33.47
N HIS A 132 4.76 -16.80 -32.44
CA HIS A 132 4.30 -17.72 -31.40
C HIS A 132 2.76 -17.70 -31.28
N GLU A 133 2.10 -18.70 -31.89
CA GLU A 133 0.63 -18.81 -31.93
C GLU A 133 0.00 -19.07 -30.55
N ASP A 134 0.76 -19.49 -29.54
CA ASP A 134 0.32 -19.68 -28.16
C ASP A 134 0.15 -18.36 -27.40
N VAL A 135 0.65 -17.24 -27.93
CA VAL A 135 0.35 -15.90 -27.43
C VAL A 135 -1.07 -15.51 -27.89
N VAL A 136 -2.05 -15.71 -27.02
CA VAL A 136 -3.47 -15.50 -27.35
C VAL A 136 -4.12 -14.42 -26.50
N CYS A 137 -5.15 -13.81 -27.04
CA CYS A 137 -5.94 -12.83 -26.31
C CYS A 137 -6.70 -13.48 -25.14
N PRO A 138 -6.54 -13.02 -23.89
CA PRO A 138 -7.21 -13.59 -22.73
C PRO A 138 -8.75 -13.45 -22.78
N ASN A 139 -9.26 -12.50 -23.57
CA ASN A 139 -10.71 -12.27 -23.67
C ASN A 139 -11.41 -13.16 -24.68
N CYS A 140 -10.75 -13.53 -25.79
CA CYS A 140 -11.40 -14.28 -26.86
C CYS A 140 -10.61 -15.49 -27.37
N GLY A 141 -9.43 -15.76 -26.80
CA GLY A 141 -8.57 -16.91 -27.16
C GLY A 141 -7.94 -16.85 -28.55
N LYS A 142 -8.04 -15.74 -29.30
CA LYS A 142 -7.49 -15.62 -30.65
C LYS A 142 -6.09 -15.04 -30.65
N HIS A 143 -5.23 -15.60 -31.51
CA HIS A 143 -3.96 -15.00 -31.87
C HIS A 143 -4.16 -14.08 -33.08
N ASN A 144 -4.52 -12.83 -32.84
CA ASN A 144 -4.73 -11.83 -33.91
C ASN A 144 -4.60 -10.42 -33.35
N PHE A 145 -3.39 -9.88 -33.39
CA PHE A 145 -3.06 -8.59 -32.79
C PHE A 145 -2.66 -7.54 -33.82
N THR A 146 -2.73 -6.27 -33.44
CA THR A 146 -2.09 -5.17 -34.17
C THR A 146 -0.58 -5.18 -33.89
N ALA A 147 0.19 -4.42 -34.67
CA ALA A 147 1.56 -4.08 -34.28
C ALA A 147 1.58 -3.31 -32.94
N ILE A 148 2.68 -3.43 -32.19
CA ILE A 148 2.87 -2.75 -30.90
C ILE A 148 2.95 -1.24 -31.12
N ARG A 149 2.28 -0.50 -30.24
CA ARG A 149 2.33 0.95 -30.17
C ARG A 149 2.79 1.40 -28.79
N LYS A 150 3.60 2.45 -28.73
CA LYS A 150 3.94 3.10 -27.47
C LYS A 150 2.70 3.77 -26.88
N PHE A 151 2.35 3.41 -25.67
CA PHE A 151 1.27 4.03 -24.91
C PHE A 151 1.85 4.72 -23.68
N ASN A 152 1.93 6.05 -23.69
CA ASN A 152 2.44 6.81 -22.57
C ASN A 152 1.46 6.79 -21.39
N LEU A 153 1.98 6.46 -20.20
CA LEU A 153 1.18 6.30 -18.97
C LEU A 153 0.86 7.63 -18.27
N MET A 154 1.39 8.77 -18.74
CA MET A 154 1.10 10.07 -18.15
C MET A 154 -0.32 10.52 -18.43
N PHE A 155 -1.08 10.87 -17.38
CA PHE A 155 -2.32 11.63 -17.55
C PHE A 155 -2.00 13.06 -17.88
N LYS A 156 -2.55 13.55 -19.01
CA LYS A 156 -2.47 14.95 -19.43
C LYS A 156 -3.70 15.73 -18.96
N THR A 157 -3.49 16.98 -18.57
CA THR A 157 -4.55 17.95 -18.28
C THR A 157 -4.13 19.33 -18.74
N GLN A 158 -4.99 20.33 -18.60
CA GLN A 158 -4.76 21.71 -19.02
C GLN A 158 -4.79 22.64 -17.81
N ILE A 159 -3.93 23.66 -17.80
CA ILE A 159 -3.94 24.74 -16.81
C ILE A 159 -4.35 26.03 -17.52
N GLY A 160 -5.32 26.76 -16.94
CA GLY A 160 -5.81 28.02 -17.50
C GLY A 160 -7.06 27.85 -18.38
N VAL A 161 -7.36 28.87 -19.19
CA VAL A 161 -8.61 28.96 -19.94
C VAL A 161 -8.50 28.55 -21.41
N THR A 162 -7.29 28.29 -21.89
CA THR A 162 -7.01 27.88 -23.28
C THR A 162 -6.52 26.44 -23.33
N GLU A 163 -7.00 25.71 -24.33
CA GLU A 163 -6.56 24.33 -24.60
C GLU A 163 -5.47 24.32 -25.67
N ASP A 164 -4.29 24.82 -25.31
CA ASP A 164 -3.13 24.82 -26.19
C ASP A 164 -1.95 24.00 -25.60
N THR A 165 -0.91 23.81 -26.39
CA THR A 165 0.27 23.07 -25.94
C THR A 165 1.02 23.74 -24.79
N ALA A 166 0.93 25.05 -24.68
CA ALA A 166 1.59 25.82 -23.63
C ALA A 166 0.89 25.66 -22.28
N SER A 167 -0.41 25.34 -22.29
CA SER A 167 -1.22 25.10 -21.09
C SER A 167 -1.19 23.64 -20.63
N THR A 168 -0.55 22.74 -21.37
CA THR A 168 -0.48 21.30 -21.05
C THR A 168 0.33 21.06 -19.78
N CYS A 169 -0.25 20.33 -18.84
CA CYS A 169 0.42 19.80 -17.67
C CYS A 169 0.06 18.31 -17.46
N TYR A 170 0.66 17.71 -16.42
CA TYR A 170 0.52 16.28 -16.17
C TYR A 170 0.18 16.06 -14.70
N LEU A 171 -0.64 15.02 -14.44
CA LEU A 171 -0.74 14.45 -13.10
C LEU A 171 0.52 13.63 -12.86
N ARG A 172 1.16 13.82 -11.71
CA ARG A 172 2.44 13.14 -11.40
C ARG A 172 2.27 11.62 -11.42
N PRO A 173 3.15 10.85 -12.11
CA PRO A 173 3.12 9.39 -12.13
C PRO A 173 3.84 8.77 -10.94
N GLU A 174 4.59 9.58 -10.16
CA GLU A 174 5.36 9.21 -8.97
C GLU A 174 5.56 10.41 -8.06
N THR A 175 5.88 10.15 -6.80
CA THR A 175 6.15 11.20 -5.81
C THR A 175 7.62 11.62 -5.75
N ALA A 176 8.55 10.80 -6.27
CA ALA A 176 10.00 11.00 -6.23
C ALA A 176 10.46 12.36 -6.76
N GLN A 177 9.96 12.76 -7.92
CA GLN A 177 10.42 13.99 -8.57
C GLN A 177 10.12 15.25 -7.79
N GLY A 178 9.02 15.25 -7.00
CA GLY A 178 8.72 16.32 -6.05
C GLY A 178 9.78 16.47 -4.97
N ILE A 179 10.45 15.39 -4.60
CA ILE A 179 11.55 15.38 -3.64
C ILE A 179 12.82 15.94 -4.29
N PHE A 180 13.20 15.43 -5.47
CA PHE A 180 14.43 15.84 -6.14
C PHE A 180 14.47 17.34 -6.46
N VAL A 181 13.38 17.91 -6.99
CA VAL A 181 13.33 19.35 -7.30
C VAL A 181 13.35 20.24 -6.04
N ASN A 182 13.06 19.68 -4.88
CA ASN A 182 13.11 20.36 -3.59
C ASN A 182 14.39 20.08 -2.77
N PHE A 183 15.32 19.26 -3.26
CA PHE A 183 16.52 18.86 -2.54
C PHE A 183 17.26 20.05 -1.91
N ALA A 184 17.63 21.06 -2.71
CA ALA A 184 18.36 22.22 -2.22
C ALA A 184 17.55 23.04 -1.20
N ASN A 185 16.23 23.15 -1.37
CA ASN A 185 15.35 23.83 -0.41
C ASN A 185 15.34 23.12 0.95
N ILE A 186 15.19 21.79 0.92
CA ILE A 186 15.12 20.96 2.12
C ILE A 186 16.46 20.98 2.85
N GLN A 187 17.56 20.72 2.14
CA GLN A 187 18.91 20.73 2.71
C GLN A 187 19.23 22.06 3.40
N ARG A 188 18.93 23.19 2.72
CA ARG A 188 19.16 24.54 3.25
C ARG A 188 18.29 24.85 4.48
N THR A 189 17.01 24.50 4.45
CA THR A 189 16.06 24.85 5.53
C THR A 189 16.19 23.97 6.75
N THR A 190 16.50 22.68 6.56
CA THR A 190 16.68 21.71 7.64
C THR A 190 18.13 21.66 8.15
N ARG A 191 19.10 22.18 7.39
CA ARG A 191 20.54 22.12 7.67
C ARG A 191 21.05 20.67 7.84
N ARG A 192 20.40 19.71 7.20
CA ARG A 192 20.79 18.30 7.29
C ARG A 192 22.15 18.09 6.62
N LYS A 193 22.97 17.25 7.25
CA LYS A 193 24.17 16.68 6.67
C LYS A 193 23.83 15.33 6.04
N LEU A 194 24.61 14.91 5.05
CA LEU A 194 24.53 13.54 4.51
C LEU A 194 25.03 12.52 5.55
N PRO A 195 24.38 11.34 5.66
CA PRO A 195 23.20 10.96 4.89
C PRO A 195 21.92 11.53 5.49
N PHE A 196 20.92 11.83 4.63
CA PHE A 196 19.58 12.14 5.07
C PHE A 196 18.54 11.75 4.02
N GLY A 197 17.34 11.42 4.46
CA GLY A 197 16.23 11.05 3.58
C GLY A 197 15.10 12.09 3.60
N VAL A 198 14.35 12.12 2.52
CA VAL A 198 13.11 12.90 2.41
C VAL A 198 11.98 11.94 2.07
N CYS A 199 10.98 11.91 2.93
CA CYS A 199 9.86 10.99 2.86
C CYS A 199 8.58 11.71 2.44
N GLN A 200 7.81 11.11 1.55
CA GLN A 200 6.52 11.65 1.12
C GLN A 200 5.47 10.55 1.04
N VAL A 201 4.26 10.87 1.49
CA VAL A 201 3.05 10.11 1.21
C VAL A 201 2.19 10.95 0.29
N GLY A 202 1.83 10.43 -0.88
CA GLY A 202 1.05 11.23 -1.82
C GLY A 202 0.43 10.44 -2.97
N LYS A 203 -0.60 11.03 -3.57
CA LYS A 203 -1.26 10.49 -4.76
C LYS A 203 -0.32 10.51 -5.96
N ALA A 204 -0.36 9.43 -6.75
CA ALA A 204 0.26 9.30 -8.06
C ALA A 204 -0.76 8.71 -9.05
N PHE A 205 -0.53 8.93 -10.34
CA PHE A 205 -1.49 8.63 -11.39
C PHE A 205 -0.78 7.99 -12.59
N ARG A 206 -1.22 6.78 -12.98
CA ARG A 206 -0.70 6.09 -14.16
C ARG A 206 -1.87 5.59 -15.00
N ASN A 207 -1.94 6.00 -16.25
CA ASN A 207 -3.01 5.59 -17.18
C ASN A 207 -2.80 4.14 -17.63
N GLU A 208 -2.90 3.22 -16.69
CA GLU A 208 -2.69 1.78 -16.89
C GLU A 208 -3.59 1.24 -18.01
N ILE A 209 -3.02 0.44 -18.92
CA ILE A 209 -3.76 -0.23 -20.00
C ILE A 209 -4.66 -1.32 -19.42
N THR A 210 -4.12 -2.13 -18.50
CA THR A 210 -4.79 -3.27 -17.86
C THR A 210 -4.76 -3.16 -16.34
N PRO A 211 -5.52 -2.20 -15.75
CA PRO A 211 -5.67 -2.15 -14.30
C PRO A 211 -6.41 -3.41 -13.83
N GLY A 212 -6.08 -3.92 -12.64
CA GLY A 212 -6.69 -5.17 -12.18
C GLY A 212 -6.22 -5.60 -10.80
N ASN A 213 -6.69 -6.79 -10.39
CA ASN A 213 -6.37 -7.40 -9.12
C ASN A 213 -6.72 -6.48 -7.93
N PHE A 214 -7.97 -5.99 -7.91
CA PHE A 214 -8.49 -5.13 -6.85
C PHE A 214 -7.64 -3.86 -6.71
N THR A 215 -7.17 -3.52 -5.49
CA THR A 215 -6.34 -2.33 -5.24
C THR A 215 -4.85 -2.52 -5.56
N PHE A 216 -4.47 -3.66 -6.15
CA PHE A 216 -3.07 -3.94 -6.50
C PHE A 216 -2.57 -3.07 -7.67
N ARG A 217 -3.38 -2.88 -8.73
CA ARG A 217 -3.03 -2.07 -9.91
C ARG A 217 -4.20 -1.19 -10.32
N THR A 218 -4.15 0.05 -9.93
CA THR A 218 -5.16 1.08 -10.19
C THR A 218 -4.54 2.25 -10.95
N ARG A 219 -5.36 3.12 -11.52
CA ARG A 219 -4.89 4.32 -12.23
C ARG A 219 -4.59 5.49 -11.32
N GLU A 220 -5.22 5.52 -10.16
CA GLU A 220 -4.99 6.46 -9.07
C GLU A 220 -4.62 5.67 -7.82
N PHE A 221 -3.48 5.96 -7.21
CA PHE A 221 -2.96 5.26 -6.02
C PHE A 221 -2.18 6.21 -5.13
N GLU A 222 -1.85 5.78 -3.92
CA GLU A 222 -0.93 6.50 -3.03
C GLU A 222 0.42 5.78 -2.96
N GLN A 223 1.51 6.55 -3.08
CA GLN A 223 2.86 6.09 -2.78
C GLN A 223 3.29 6.57 -1.40
N MET A 224 4.11 5.76 -0.74
CA MET A 224 4.93 6.09 0.43
C MET A 224 6.37 5.90 0.00
N GLU A 225 7.09 7.00 -0.19
CA GLU A 225 8.38 7.02 -0.86
C GLU A 225 9.40 7.79 -0.05
N CYS A 226 10.62 7.29 0.01
CA CYS A 226 11.75 7.93 0.66
C CYS A 226 12.91 8.04 -0.34
N GLU A 227 13.39 9.26 -0.57
CA GLU A 227 14.63 9.48 -1.31
C GLU A 227 15.75 9.72 -0.30
N PHE A 228 16.60 8.74 -0.14
CA PHE A 228 17.69 8.76 0.84
C PHE A 228 19.00 9.16 0.18
N PHE A 229 19.43 10.37 0.46
CA PHE A 229 20.64 10.99 -0.08
C PHE A 229 21.86 10.56 0.72
N CYS A 230 22.87 10.01 0.04
CA CYS A 230 24.11 9.56 0.66
C CYS A 230 25.34 10.01 -0.12
N GLN A 231 26.52 9.85 0.49
CA GLN A 231 27.78 10.12 -0.18
C GLN A 231 28.04 9.08 -1.27
N PRO A 232 28.48 9.48 -2.50
CA PRO A 232 28.94 8.54 -3.51
C PRO A 232 29.98 7.55 -2.98
N GLY A 233 29.79 6.27 -3.26
CA GLY A 233 30.64 5.18 -2.77
C GLY A 233 30.20 4.53 -1.46
N THR A 234 29.17 5.10 -0.75
CA THR A 234 28.52 4.46 0.42
C THR A 234 27.14 3.90 0.06
N ASP A 235 26.70 4.06 -1.19
CA ASP A 235 25.41 3.71 -1.71
C ASP A 235 25.03 2.24 -1.51
N LEU A 236 25.95 1.30 -1.78
CA LEU A 236 25.67 -0.13 -1.63
C LEU A 236 25.50 -0.56 -0.16
N GLU A 237 26.14 0.11 0.79
CA GLU A 237 25.94 -0.13 2.22
C GLU A 237 24.54 0.35 2.65
N TRP A 238 24.13 1.54 2.18
CA TRP A 238 22.80 2.07 2.42
C TRP A 238 21.71 1.29 1.70
N PHE A 239 21.99 0.79 0.51
CA PHE A 239 21.08 -0.10 -0.22
C PHE A 239 20.79 -1.38 0.59
N ALA A 240 21.83 -2.02 1.12
CA ALA A 240 21.67 -3.19 1.99
C ALA A 240 20.87 -2.86 3.26
N TYR A 241 21.20 -1.72 3.92
CA TYR A 241 20.46 -1.25 5.10
C TYR A 241 18.96 -1.09 4.81
N TRP A 242 18.60 -0.43 3.70
CA TRP A 242 17.19 -0.18 3.38
C TRP A 242 16.42 -1.46 3.01
N LYS A 243 17.06 -2.45 2.39
CA LYS A 243 16.45 -3.77 2.16
C LYS A 243 16.01 -4.42 3.46
N ASP A 244 16.88 -4.48 4.44
CA ASP A 244 16.60 -5.06 5.75
C ASP A 244 15.57 -4.21 6.54
N PHE A 245 15.71 -2.90 6.51
CA PHE A 245 14.84 -1.98 7.22
C PHE A 245 13.38 -2.09 6.73
N CYS A 246 13.17 -2.11 5.41
CA CYS A 246 11.84 -2.24 4.79
C CYS A 246 11.21 -3.60 5.08
N LYS A 247 11.98 -4.70 4.95
CA LYS A 247 11.51 -6.04 5.29
C LYS A 247 11.10 -6.15 6.76
N ASN A 248 11.92 -5.61 7.66
CA ASN A 248 11.66 -5.62 9.10
C ASN A 248 10.41 -4.81 9.47
N TRP A 249 10.14 -3.70 8.79
CA TRP A 249 8.91 -2.94 8.99
C TRP A 249 7.67 -3.76 8.63
N LEU A 250 7.67 -4.48 7.50
CA LEU A 250 6.56 -5.35 7.09
C LEU A 250 6.32 -6.46 8.12
N THR A 251 7.37 -7.14 8.56
CA THR A 251 7.25 -8.25 9.53
C THR A 251 6.82 -7.76 10.92
N SER A 252 7.26 -6.57 11.35
CA SER A 252 6.84 -5.97 12.62
C SER A 252 5.33 -5.66 12.66
N LEU A 253 4.69 -5.54 11.51
CA LEU A 253 3.26 -5.28 11.36
C LEU A 253 2.44 -6.54 10.99
N GLY A 254 3.06 -7.71 11.09
CA GLY A 254 2.37 -8.99 11.01
C GLY A 254 2.43 -9.71 9.66
N ILE A 255 3.15 -9.20 8.65
CA ILE A 255 3.46 -9.99 7.46
C ILE A 255 4.46 -11.09 7.86
N LYS A 256 4.16 -12.34 7.54
CA LYS A 256 5.05 -13.46 7.84
C LYS A 256 6.26 -13.47 6.91
N GLU A 257 7.41 -13.90 7.44
CA GLU A 257 8.64 -13.96 6.63
C GLU A 257 8.54 -14.89 5.43
N ASP A 258 7.83 -16.02 5.57
CA ASP A 258 7.60 -17.00 4.51
C ASP A 258 6.61 -16.51 3.44
N SER A 259 5.89 -15.41 3.71
CA SER A 259 5.06 -14.69 2.74
C SER A 259 5.84 -13.62 1.97
N LEU A 260 7.13 -13.40 2.27
CA LEU A 260 7.99 -12.41 1.64
C LEU A 260 9.20 -13.08 0.98
N ARG A 261 9.66 -12.52 -0.13
CA ARG A 261 10.97 -12.83 -0.70
C ARG A 261 11.64 -11.57 -1.24
N LEU A 262 12.97 -11.57 -1.24
CA LEU A 262 13.77 -10.54 -1.91
C LEU A 262 14.11 -11.05 -3.31
N ARG A 263 13.90 -10.21 -4.32
CA ARG A 263 14.25 -10.48 -5.72
C ARG A 263 15.17 -9.36 -6.20
N ASP A 264 16.45 -9.67 -6.30
CA ASP A 264 17.40 -8.75 -6.92
C ASP A 264 17.20 -8.78 -8.45
N HIS A 265 17.22 -7.60 -9.08
CA HIS A 265 17.11 -7.47 -10.53
C HIS A 265 18.41 -7.86 -11.20
N GLU A 266 18.29 -8.62 -12.28
CA GLU A 266 19.44 -8.92 -13.17
C GLU A 266 19.88 -7.64 -13.91
N PRO A 267 21.16 -7.53 -14.31
CA PRO A 267 21.66 -6.33 -15.00
C PRO A 267 20.85 -5.90 -16.22
N ALA A 268 20.21 -6.84 -16.93
CA ALA A 268 19.37 -6.56 -18.09
C ALA A 268 17.98 -6.02 -17.75
N GLU A 269 17.54 -6.17 -16.50
CA GLU A 269 16.25 -5.70 -16.00
C GLU A 269 16.34 -4.31 -15.36
N LEU A 270 17.56 -3.86 -15.03
CA LEU A 270 17.78 -2.59 -14.35
C LEU A 270 17.27 -1.41 -15.19
N ALA A 271 16.52 -0.52 -14.54
CA ALA A 271 16.19 0.76 -15.15
C ALA A 271 17.49 1.53 -15.48
N PHE A 272 17.47 2.32 -16.54
CA PHE A 272 18.63 3.08 -17.03
C PHE A 272 19.26 4.04 -16.01
N TYR A 273 18.53 4.38 -14.95
CA TYR A 273 18.98 5.24 -13.86
C TYR A 273 19.46 4.45 -12.64
N SER A 274 19.28 3.13 -12.62
CA SER A 274 19.55 2.31 -11.44
C SER A 274 20.84 1.51 -11.58
N ARG A 275 21.65 1.52 -10.53
CA ARG A 275 22.84 0.67 -10.38
C ARG A 275 22.49 -0.70 -9.81
N ALA A 276 21.49 -0.75 -8.93
CA ALA A 276 20.97 -1.94 -8.29
C ALA A 276 19.50 -1.74 -7.94
N THR A 277 18.70 -2.78 -8.06
CA THR A 277 17.29 -2.78 -7.65
C THR A 277 16.96 -4.12 -7.01
N THR A 278 16.22 -4.07 -5.91
CA THR A 278 15.65 -5.26 -5.26
C THR A 278 14.17 -5.01 -5.02
N ASP A 279 13.34 -5.96 -5.41
CA ASP A 279 11.94 -6.00 -5.00
C ASP A 279 11.79 -6.83 -3.73
N ILE A 280 11.00 -6.33 -2.78
CA ILE A 280 10.38 -7.16 -1.77
C ILE A 280 9.05 -7.60 -2.37
N GLU A 281 8.93 -8.89 -2.67
CA GLU A 281 7.70 -9.46 -3.18
C GLU A 281 6.90 -10.14 -2.07
N TYR A 282 5.57 -10.06 -2.17
CA TYR A 282 4.62 -10.70 -1.27
C TYR A 282 3.83 -11.79 -2.02
N GLN A 283 3.48 -12.86 -1.32
CA GLN A 283 2.69 -13.96 -1.86
C GLN A 283 1.20 -13.60 -1.86
N PHE A 284 0.75 -12.95 -2.95
CA PHE A 284 -0.66 -12.59 -3.16
C PHE A 284 -1.50 -13.80 -3.58
N PRO A 285 -2.82 -13.81 -3.27
CA PRO A 285 -3.74 -14.88 -3.66
C PRO A 285 -4.25 -14.74 -5.10
N PHE A 286 -3.38 -14.30 -6.04
CA PHE A 286 -3.71 -14.15 -7.47
C PHE A 286 -2.45 -14.21 -8.34
N GLY A 287 -2.64 -14.31 -9.67
CA GLY A 287 -1.54 -14.40 -10.63
C GLY A 287 -0.72 -15.68 -10.43
N ASN A 288 0.60 -15.55 -10.48
CA ASN A 288 1.56 -16.62 -10.15
C ASN A 288 1.88 -16.71 -8.65
N GLY A 289 1.15 -15.97 -7.82
CA GLY A 289 1.31 -15.92 -6.37
C GLY A 289 2.26 -14.86 -5.86
N TRP A 290 3.32 -14.51 -6.59
CA TRP A 290 4.28 -13.49 -6.16
C TRP A 290 4.04 -12.16 -6.89
N GLY A 291 4.07 -11.08 -6.15
CA GLY A 291 3.92 -9.74 -6.69
C GLY A 291 4.77 -8.74 -5.92
N GLU A 292 5.33 -7.80 -6.66
CA GLU A 292 6.11 -6.68 -6.12
C GLU A 292 5.26 -5.90 -5.10
N LEU A 293 5.81 -5.78 -3.90
CA LEU A 293 5.22 -5.00 -2.81
C LEU A 293 6.00 -3.71 -2.58
N TRP A 294 7.33 -3.79 -2.62
CA TRP A 294 8.25 -2.69 -2.34
C TRP A 294 9.44 -2.73 -3.28
N GLY A 295 9.73 -1.68 -4.00
CA GLY A 295 10.96 -1.51 -4.76
C GLY A 295 12.00 -0.75 -3.95
N ILE A 296 13.23 -1.22 -3.91
CA ILE A 296 14.39 -0.50 -3.37
C ILE A 296 15.39 -0.35 -4.52
N ALA A 297 15.72 0.90 -4.90
CA ALA A 297 16.61 1.19 -6.01
C ALA A 297 17.80 2.07 -5.58
N ASP A 298 18.99 1.73 -6.03
CA ASP A 298 20.13 2.65 -6.04
C ASP A 298 20.10 3.45 -7.34
N ARG A 299 19.60 4.69 -7.26
CA ARG A 299 19.41 5.61 -8.40
C ARG A 299 20.68 6.42 -8.73
N THR A 300 21.77 6.19 -8.01
CA THR A 300 23.00 6.98 -8.12
C THR A 300 22.72 8.49 -8.02
N ASN A 301 23.38 9.33 -8.79
CA ASN A 301 23.13 10.77 -8.88
C ASN A 301 22.25 11.16 -10.08
N TYR A 302 21.57 10.19 -10.70
CA TYR A 302 20.90 10.39 -11.98
C TYR A 302 19.89 11.55 -11.95
N ASP A 303 18.92 11.52 -11.05
CA ASP A 303 17.82 12.50 -11.02
C ASP A 303 18.33 13.92 -10.70
N LEU A 304 19.14 14.05 -9.64
CA LEU A 304 19.71 15.35 -9.28
C LEU A 304 20.59 15.91 -10.40
N GLY A 305 21.39 15.06 -11.04
CA GLY A 305 22.24 15.42 -12.20
C GLY A 305 21.40 15.94 -13.37
N ARG A 306 20.33 15.22 -13.74
CA ARG A 306 19.41 15.62 -14.81
C ARG A 306 18.71 16.96 -14.52
N HIS A 307 18.24 17.15 -13.30
CA HIS A 307 17.61 18.40 -12.90
C HIS A 307 18.59 19.55 -12.83
N GLN A 308 19.82 19.32 -12.36
CA GLN A 308 20.88 20.33 -12.36
C GLN A 308 21.21 20.78 -13.79
N GLU A 309 21.44 19.83 -14.70
CA GLU A 309 21.73 20.10 -16.11
C GLU A 309 20.62 20.89 -16.79
N ALA A 310 19.37 20.46 -16.66
CA ALA A 310 18.22 21.08 -17.33
C ALA A 310 17.86 22.46 -16.77
N SER A 311 18.02 22.66 -15.46
CA SER A 311 17.64 23.91 -14.79
C SER A 311 18.77 24.94 -14.72
N GLY A 312 20.01 24.51 -14.85
CA GLY A 312 21.22 25.32 -14.60
C GLY A 312 21.38 25.73 -13.12
N LYS A 313 20.64 25.06 -12.19
CA LYS A 313 20.74 25.30 -10.75
C LYS A 313 21.55 24.19 -10.09
N SER A 314 22.53 24.55 -9.25
CA SER A 314 23.32 23.55 -8.51
C SER A 314 22.44 22.77 -7.54
N LEU A 315 22.55 21.44 -7.62
CA LEU A 315 22.00 20.48 -6.68
C LEU A 315 23.12 19.68 -5.98
N GLU A 316 24.32 20.26 -5.98
CA GLU A 316 25.47 19.70 -5.28
C GLU A 316 25.34 19.91 -3.75
N TYR A 317 25.82 18.93 -3.01
CA TYR A 317 26.03 19.03 -1.59
C TYR A 317 27.46 19.50 -1.32
N TYR A 318 27.64 20.46 -0.42
CA TYR A 318 28.95 20.86 0.06
C TYR A 318 29.30 20.11 1.35
N ASP A 319 30.26 19.21 1.27
CA ASP A 319 30.81 18.51 2.42
C ASP A 319 31.86 19.39 3.14
N GLN A 320 31.45 19.96 4.27
CA GLN A 320 32.31 20.85 5.04
C GLN A 320 33.53 20.14 5.65
N GLU A 321 33.42 18.84 5.90
CA GLU A 321 34.52 18.06 6.52
C GLU A 321 35.61 17.75 5.51
N LYS A 322 35.22 17.54 4.25
CA LYS A 322 36.16 17.26 3.15
C LYS A 322 36.54 18.50 2.33
N GLY A 323 35.76 19.56 2.41
CA GLY A 323 35.92 20.75 1.58
C GLY A 323 35.57 20.54 0.12
N GLU A 324 34.70 19.57 -0.21
CA GLU A 324 34.38 19.15 -1.58
C GLU A 324 32.89 19.35 -1.90
N HIS A 325 32.59 19.55 -3.18
CA HIS A 325 31.26 19.55 -3.73
C HIS A 325 31.02 18.28 -4.52
N TYR A 326 29.86 17.67 -4.35
CA TYR A 326 29.42 16.53 -5.19
C TYR A 326 27.90 16.42 -5.22
N ILE A 327 27.37 15.80 -6.26
CA ILE A 327 25.96 15.43 -6.34
C ILE A 327 25.77 14.13 -5.54
N PRO A 328 24.89 14.11 -4.50
CA PRO A 328 24.65 12.90 -3.72
C PRO A 328 24.13 11.74 -4.56
N TYR A 329 24.42 10.52 -4.12
CA TYR A 329 23.73 9.32 -4.58
C TYR A 329 22.43 9.13 -3.79
N VAL A 330 21.50 8.41 -4.39
CA VAL A 330 20.14 8.26 -3.86
C VAL A 330 19.78 6.79 -3.77
N ILE A 331 19.31 6.37 -2.59
CA ILE A 331 18.63 5.10 -2.40
C ILE A 331 17.14 5.39 -2.23
N GLU A 332 16.32 4.77 -3.06
CA GLU A 332 14.88 4.93 -3.10
C GLU A 332 14.16 3.67 -2.62
N PRO A 333 13.71 3.57 -1.36
CA PRO A 333 12.66 2.65 -0.99
C PRO A 333 11.28 3.24 -1.31
N SER A 334 10.59 2.66 -2.31
CA SER A 334 9.29 3.10 -2.82
C SER A 334 8.22 2.03 -2.66
N LEU A 335 7.10 2.38 -2.03
CA LEU A 335 6.01 1.48 -1.64
C LEU A 335 4.66 2.05 -2.06
N GLY A 336 3.84 1.23 -2.71
CA GLY A 336 2.43 1.56 -2.94
C GLY A 336 1.59 1.37 -1.68
N CYS A 337 1.01 2.45 -1.13
CA CYS A 337 0.17 2.38 0.07
C CYS A 337 -1.04 1.44 -0.13
N ASP A 338 -1.70 1.51 -1.29
CA ASP A 338 -2.85 0.68 -1.62
C ASP A 338 -2.46 -0.80 -1.74
N ARG A 339 -1.28 -1.07 -2.29
CA ARG A 339 -0.75 -2.41 -2.48
C ARG A 339 -0.35 -3.05 -1.15
N VAL A 340 0.33 -2.32 -0.26
CA VAL A 340 0.67 -2.84 1.07
C VAL A 340 -0.55 -3.01 1.96
N ALA A 341 -1.53 -2.11 1.86
CA ALA A 341 -2.81 -2.26 2.56
C ALA A 341 -3.52 -3.57 2.12
N LEU A 342 -3.52 -3.89 0.82
CA LEU A 342 -4.02 -5.16 0.32
C LEU A 342 -3.22 -6.35 0.87
N ALA A 343 -1.89 -6.27 0.92
CA ALA A 343 -1.05 -7.33 1.47
C ALA A 343 -1.38 -7.60 2.95
N PHE A 344 -1.55 -6.56 3.78
CA PHE A 344 -1.98 -6.71 5.17
C PHE A 344 -3.37 -7.35 5.29
N LEU A 345 -4.33 -7.00 4.43
CA LEU A 345 -5.65 -7.63 4.41
C LEU A 345 -5.56 -9.12 4.00
N CYS A 346 -4.75 -9.42 2.98
CA CYS A 346 -4.53 -10.80 2.55
C CYS A 346 -3.87 -11.64 3.65
N GLU A 347 -2.85 -11.11 4.31
CA GLU A 347 -2.16 -11.81 5.41
C GLU A 347 -3.09 -12.04 6.60
N ALA A 348 -3.85 -11.02 6.97
CA ALA A 348 -4.72 -11.01 8.14
C ALA A 348 -5.98 -11.87 8.00
N TYR A 349 -6.46 -12.11 6.77
CA TYR A 349 -7.68 -12.91 6.55
C TYR A 349 -7.48 -14.34 7.01
N ASP A 350 -8.40 -14.84 7.82
CA ASP A 350 -8.39 -16.24 8.29
C ASP A 350 -9.81 -16.77 8.48
N GLU A 351 -9.98 -18.08 8.30
CA GLU A 351 -11.19 -18.83 8.62
C GLU A 351 -10.83 -20.01 9.50
N GLU A 352 -11.54 -20.15 10.61
CA GLU A 352 -11.34 -21.24 11.55
C GLU A 352 -12.65 -21.88 11.98
N VAL A 353 -12.63 -23.19 12.18
CA VAL A 353 -13.75 -23.94 12.75
C VAL A 353 -13.69 -23.83 14.27
N VAL A 354 -14.66 -23.15 14.87
CA VAL A 354 -14.71 -22.93 16.33
C VAL A 354 -15.73 -23.84 17.05
N GLY A 355 -16.42 -24.69 16.31
CA GLY A 355 -17.40 -25.61 16.86
C GLY A 355 -18.32 -26.18 15.80
N THR A 356 -19.50 -26.60 16.25
CA THR A 356 -20.55 -27.15 15.38
C THR A 356 -21.86 -26.39 15.65
N ASP A 357 -22.55 -26.00 14.59
CA ASP A 357 -23.84 -25.34 14.68
C ASP A 357 -24.95 -26.29 15.20
N LYS A 358 -26.14 -25.76 15.49
CA LYS A 358 -27.29 -26.55 15.98
C LYS A 358 -27.79 -27.61 14.98
N LYS A 359 -27.33 -27.54 13.72
CA LYS A 359 -27.70 -28.47 12.63
C LYS A 359 -26.60 -29.52 12.36
N GLY A 360 -25.49 -29.47 13.11
CA GLY A 360 -24.35 -30.39 12.93
C GLY A 360 -23.33 -29.96 11.90
N ASN A 361 -23.44 -28.73 11.31
CA ASN A 361 -22.45 -28.22 10.39
C ASN A 361 -21.31 -27.54 11.15
N ALA A 362 -20.14 -27.47 10.54
CA ALA A 362 -19.03 -26.69 11.08
C ALA A 362 -19.42 -25.21 11.30
N ASP A 363 -19.21 -24.71 12.50
CA ASP A 363 -19.34 -23.28 12.82
C ASP A 363 -18.02 -22.58 12.45
N VAL A 364 -18.01 -21.93 11.28
CA VAL A 364 -16.83 -21.23 10.76
C VAL A 364 -16.82 -19.78 11.24
N ARG A 365 -15.69 -19.38 11.78
CA ARG A 365 -15.40 -17.99 12.16
C ARG A 365 -14.48 -17.36 11.11
N THR A 366 -14.93 -16.31 10.45
CA THR A 366 -14.09 -15.44 9.63
C THR A 366 -13.48 -14.36 10.53
N VAL A 367 -12.19 -14.13 10.42
CA VAL A 367 -11.47 -13.15 11.24
C VAL A 367 -10.38 -12.45 10.43
N LEU A 368 -10.27 -11.12 10.60
CA LEU A 368 -9.12 -10.35 10.14
C LEU A 368 -8.13 -10.17 11.30
N ARG A 369 -7.03 -10.92 11.26
CA ARG A 369 -5.95 -10.86 12.28
C ARG A 369 -4.96 -9.73 11.99
N LEU A 370 -5.49 -8.52 11.78
CA LEU A 370 -4.67 -7.33 11.61
C LEU A 370 -3.82 -7.07 12.85
N HIS A 371 -2.58 -6.62 12.65
CA HIS A 371 -1.81 -6.05 13.77
C HIS A 371 -2.67 -4.97 14.47
N PRO A 372 -2.78 -4.97 15.80
CA PRO A 372 -3.69 -4.06 16.52
C PRO A 372 -3.49 -2.58 16.18
N ALA A 373 -2.24 -2.16 15.92
CA ALA A 373 -1.94 -0.81 15.47
C ALA A 373 -2.57 -0.44 14.12
N LEU A 374 -2.79 -1.42 13.23
CA LEU A 374 -3.39 -1.21 11.91
C LEU A 374 -4.92 -1.29 11.92
N ALA A 375 -5.52 -1.96 12.91
CA ALA A 375 -6.96 -2.16 12.98
C ALA A 375 -7.73 -0.81 12.90
N PRO A 376 -8.83 -0.73 12.12
CA PRO A 376 -9.65 0.49 12.04
C PRO A 376 -10.14 0.94 13.39
N TYR A 377 -10.85 0.05 14.11
CA TYR A 377 -11.24 0.27 15.51
C TYR A 377 -10.24 -0.42 16.44
N LYS A 378 -9.87 0.26 17.54
CA LYS A 378 -8.96 -0.30 18.55
C LYS A 378 -9.71 -1.15 19.58
N ALA A 379 -10.96 -0.83 19.80
CA ALA A 379 -11.86 -1.59 20.65
C ALA A 379 -13.31 -1.39 20.20
N ALA A 380 -14.17 -2.37 20.53
CA ALA A 380 -15.61 -2.26 20.41
C ALA A 380 -16.26 -2.35 21.80
N ILE A 381 -17.18 -1.45 22.12
CA ILE A 381 -17.85 -1.37 23.40
C ILE A 381 -19.23 -2.03 23.26
N LEU A 382 -19.43 -3.14 23.96
CA LEU A 382 -20.53 -4.06 23.77
C LEU A 382 -21.28 -4.29 25.07
N PRO A 383 -22.45 -3.61 25.33
CA PRO A 383 -23.27 -3.90 26.52
C PRO A 383 -23.87 -5.31 26.41
N LEU A 384 -23.73 -6.15 27.44
CA LEU A 384 -24.29 -7.51 27.44
C LEU A 384 -25.82 -7.49 27.29
N SER A 385 -26.48 -6.44 27.77
CA SER A 385 -27.91 -6.19 27.64
C SER A 385 -28.17 -4.71 27.36
N LYS A 386 -29.26 -4.37 26.65
CA LYS A 386 -29.69 -2.99 26.41
C LYS A 386 -29.85 -2.15 27.68
N LYS A 387 -30.14 -2.79 28.82
CA LYS A 387 -30.21 -2.09 30.11
C LYS A 387 -28.86 -1.49 30.53
N LEU A 388 -27.77 -2.01 29.99
CA LEU A 388 -26.41 -1.58 30.29
C LEU A 388 -25.86 -0.57 29.25
N SER A 389 -26.64 -0.26 28.19
CA SER A 389 -26.23 0.69 27.15
C SER A 389 -25.85 2.07 27.72
N PRO A 390 -26.51 2.66 28.72
CA PRO A 390 -26.09 3.94 29.26
C PRO A 390 -24.65 3.94 29.82
N LYS A 391 -24.27 2.88 30.56
CA LYS A 391 -22.91 2.75 31.11
C LYS A 391 -21.89 2.46 30.00
N ALA A 392 -22.26 1.63 29.03
CA ALA A 392 -21.42 1.34 27.88
C ALA A 392 -21.19 2.59 27.00
N GLU A 393 -22.22 3.43 26.80
CA GLU A 393 -22.10 4.71 26.12
C GLU A 393 -21.19 5.70 26.84
N GLU A 394 -21.21 5.72 28.17
CA GLU A 394 -20.31 6.55 28.98
C GLU A 394 -18.85 6.17 28.69
N ILE A 395 -18.52 4.86 28.73
CA ILE A 395 -17.19 4.31 28.42
C ILE A 395 -16.82 4.61 26.97
N TYR A 396 -17.74 4.39 26.02
CA TYR A 396 -17.53 4.71 24.62
C TYR A 396 -17.18 6.18 24.39
N ARG A 397 -17.97 7.10 25.02
CA ARG A 397 -17.71 8.55 24.88
C ARG A 397 -16.37 8.98 25.47
N GLU A 398 -15.87 8.30 26.48
CA GLU A 398 -14.56 8.57 27.05
C GLU A 398 -13.46 8.08 26.12
N LEU A 399 -13.51 6.82 25.70
CA LEU A 399 -12.46 6.20 24.88
C LEU A 399 -12.33 6.80 23.49
N ARG A 400 -13.44 7.24 22.87
CA ARG A 400 -13.40 7.85 21.53
C ARG A 400 -12.67 9.19 21.44
N LYS A 401 -12.30 9.78 22.57
CA LYS A 401 -11.47 10.98 22.60
C LYS A 401 -10.01 10.68 22.18
N ASP A 402 -9.58 9.44 22.37
CA ASP A 402 -8.21 9.01 22.16
C ASP A 402 -8.08 7.94 21.04
N PHE A 403 -9.12 7.15 20.82
CA PHE A 403 -9.10 6.02 19.89
C PHE A 403 -10.32 6.01 18.96
N MET A 404 -10.15 5.44 17.77
CA MET A 404 -11.30 4.99 16.99
C MET A 404 -11.84 3.73 17.66
N VAL A 405 -13.08 3.81 18.14
CA VAL A 405 -13.79 2.72 18.82
C VAL A 405 -15.18 2.56 18.24
N ASP A 406 -15.69 1.33 18.22
CA ASP A 406 -17.07 1.04 17.84
C ASP A 406 -17.97 0.86 19.06
N PHE A 407 -19.29 1.01 18.85
CA PHE A 407 -20.33 0.75 19.83
C PHE A 407 -21.45 -0.06 19.18
N ASP A 408 -21.74 -1.25 19.70
CA ASP A 408 -22.80 -2.10 19.16
C ASP A 408 -23.63 -2.73 20.28
N ASP A 409 -24.94 -2.44 20.31
CA ASP A 409 -25.90 -3.05 21.19
C ASP A 409 -26.96 -3.90 20.46
N ALA A 410 -26.77 -4.15 19.15
CA ALA A 410 -27.75 -4.81 18.29
C ALA A 410 -27.53 -6.32 18.19
N GLY A 411 -28.51 -7.12 18.63
CA GLY A 411 -28.47 -8.60 18.56
C GLY A 411 -27.74 -9.24 19.76
N SER A 412 -27.42 -10.54 19.65
CA SER A 412 -26.73 -11.25 20.73
C SER A 412 -25.25 -10.92 20.78
N ILE A 413 -24.66 -11.01 21.99
CA ILE A 413 -23.23 -10.72 22.20
C ILE A 413 -22.31 -11.56 21.27
N GLY A 414 -22.64 -12.83 21.06
CA GLY A 414 -21.87 -13.69 20.17
C GLY A 414 -21.88 -13.24 18.70
N LYS A 415 -23.02 -12.70 18.20
CA LYS A 415 -23.09 -12.12 16.85
C LYS A 415 -22.27 -10.85 16.73
N ARG A 416 -22.24 -10.05 17.80
CA ARG A 416 -21.43 -8.81 17.85
C ARG A 416 -19.95 -9.12 17.85
N TYR A 417 -19.48 -10.11 18.64
CA TYR A 417 -18.10 -10.58 18.58
C TYR A 417 -17.71 -11.03 17.17
N ARG A 418 -18.59 -11.78 16.46
CA ARG A 418 -18.33 -12.21 15.09
C ARG A 418 -18.18 -11.06 14.12
N ARG A 419 -19.01 -9.99 14.25
CA ARG A 419 -18.87 -8.78 13.43
C ARG A 419 -17.53 -8.09 13.66
N GLU A 420 -17.11 -7.96 14.92
CA GLU A 420 -15.85 -7.34 15.28
C GLU A 420 -14.64 -8.19 14.83
N ASP A 421 -14.73 -9.51 14.93
CA ASP A 421 -13.71 -10.42 14.42
C ASP A 421 -13.51 -10.23 12.90
N GLU A 422 -14.60 -10.15 12.13
CA GLU A 422 -14.57 -9.96 10.67
C GLU A 422 -14.02 -8.59 10.24
N ILE A 423 -14.21 -7.54 11.02
CA ILE A 423 -13.65 -6.21 10.75
C ILE A 423 -12.28 -5.99 11.38
N GLY A 424 -11.76 -6.98 12.10
CA GLY A 424 -10.40 -6.97 12.63
C GLY A 424 -10.20 -6.14 13.88
N THR A 425 -11.28 -5.80 14.64
CA THR A 425 -11.17 -5.11 15.93
C THR A 425 -10.44 -5.99 16.95
N PRO A 426 -9.28 -5.57 17.50
CA PRO A 426 -8.47 -6.44 18.35
C PRO A 426 -9.09 -6.74 19.71
N LEU A 427 -9.89 -5.82 20.25
CA LEU A 427 -10.42 -5.89 21.61
C LEU A 427 -11.92 -5.65 21.63
N CYS A 428 -12.69 -6.56 22.25
CA CYS A 428 -14.11 -6.35 22.54
C CYS A 428 -14.30 -6.14 24.03
N VAL A 429 -14.81 -4.97 24.40
CA VAL A 429 -15.05 -4.54 25.79
C VAL A 429 -16.50 -4.76 26.13
N THR A 430 -16.80 -5.76 26.94
CA THR A 430 -18.15 -6.10 27.36
C THR A 430 -18.47 -5.46 28.71
N VAL A 431 -19.56 -4.67 28.74
CA VAL A 431 -20.15 -4.14 29.94
C VAL A 431 -21.26 -5.09 30.42
N ASP A 432 -21.11 -5.66 31.58
CA ASP A 432 -22.02 -6.65 32.16
C ASP A 432 -22.71 -6.14 33.47
N PHE A 433 -23.52 -7.00 34.09
CA PHE A 433 -24.26 -6.63 35.31
C PHE A 433 -23.35 -6.44 36.52
N GLN A 434 -22.18 -7.10 36.57
CA GLN A 434 -21.21 -6.88 37.67
C GLN A 434 -20.55 -5.52 37.54
N THR A 435 -20.38 -4.99 36.33
CA THR A 435 -19.83 -3.66 36.07
C THR A 435 -20.62 -2.57 36.80
N VAL A 436 -21.95 -2.65 36.76
CA VAL A 436 -22.83 -1.62 37.31
C VAL A 436 -23.39 -1.97 38.72
N GLY A 437 -23.37 -3.28 39.07
CA GLY A 437 -24.00 -3.78 40.29
C GLY A 437 -25.52 -3.74 40.26
N ASP A 438 -26.14 -4.20 41.35
CA ASP A 438 -27.57 -4.14 41.62
C ASP A 438 -27.84 -3.92 43.13
N GLU A 439 -29.11 -4.00 43.55
CA GLU A 439 -29.51 -3.82 44.96
C GLU A 439 -28.81 -4.78 45.92
N ASN A 440 -28.36 -5.97 45.45
CA ASN A 440 -27.77 -7.03 46.26
C ASN A 440 -26.27 -7.19 46.04
N THR A 441 -25.72 -6.68 44.92
CA THR A 441 -24.33 -6.85 44.52
C THR A 441 -23.73 -5.50 44.17
N PRO A 442 -22.69 -5.03 44.89
CA PRO A 442 -22.06 -3.74 44.59
C PRO A 442 -21.36 -3.81 43.21
N ALA A 443 -21.37 -2.65 42.51
CA ALA A 443 -20.64 -2.48 41.28
C ALA A 443 -19.13 -2.75 41.49
N ASP A 444 -18.52 -3.54 40.62
CA ASP A 444 -17.05 -3.75 40.64
C ASP A 444 -16.29 -2.73 39.76
N ASN A 445 -17.00 -1.94 38.95
CA ASN A 445 -16.44 -0.96 38.01
C ASN A 445 -15.38 -1.56 37.08
N CYS A 446 -15.52 -2.85 36.76
CA CYS A 446 -14.66 -3.56 35.80
C CYS A 446 -15.46 -3.93 34.55
N VAL A 447 -14.76 -4.15 33.44
CA VAL A 447 -15.32 -4.63 32.20
C VAL A 447 -14.58 -5.92 31.76
N THR A 448 -15.25 -6.74 30.99
CA THR A 448 -14.62 -7.93 30.41
C THR A 448 -14.08 -7.57 29.04
N VAL A 449 -12.77 -7.70 28.85
CA VAL A 449 -12.09 -7.47 27.56
C VAL A 449 -11.76 -8.80 26.93
N ARG A 450 -12.30 -9.03 25.71
CA ARG A 450 -12.03 -10.23 24.89
C ARG A 450 -10.99 -9.88 23.84
N ASP A 451 -9.94 -10.68 23.77
CA ASP A 451 -8.96 -10.64 22.71
C ASP A 451 -9.51 -11.33 21.45
N ARG A 452 -9.34 -10.70 20.29
CA ARG A 452 -9.81 -11.22 18.99
C ARG A 452 -9.14 -12.54 18.63
N ASP A 453 -7.82 -12.64 18.80
CA ASP A 453 -7.02 -13.72 18.24
C ASP A 453 -7.10 -14.98 19.10
N THR A 454 -7.01 -14.83 20.42
CA THR A 454 -7.07 -15.96 21.37
C THR A 454 -8.47 -16.28 21.84
N MET A 455 -9.43 -15.34 21.72
CA MET A 455 -10.77 -15.38 22.33
C MET A 455 -10.77 -15.39 23.86
N GLU A 456 -9.60 -15.26 24.48
CA GLU A 456 -9.48 -15.17 25.93
C GLU A 456 -10.11 -13.87 26.46
N GLN A 457 -10.59 -13.94 27.68
CA GLN A 457 -11.28 -12.83 28.34
C GLN A 457 -10.59 -12.50 29.65
N VAL A 458 -10.34 -11.22 29.87
CA VAL A 458 -9.78 -10.71 31.11
C VAL A 458 -10.69 -9.62 31.70
N ARG A 459 -10.74 -9.54 33.02
CA ARG A 459 -11.50 -8.49 33.71
C ARG A 459 -10.59 -7.34 34.06
N ILE A 460 -10.96 -6.12 33.65
CA ILE A 460 -10.12 -4.93 33.76
C ILE A 460 -10.94 -3.79 34.38
N PRO A 461 -10.38 -3.05 35.38
CA PRO A 461 -11.00 -1.83 35.89
C PRO A 461 -11.19 -0.79 34.77
N ILE A 462 -12.34 -0.13 34.74
CA ILE A 462 -12.65 0.90 33.72
C ILE A 462 -11.55 2.00 33.73
N ALA A 463 -11.02 2.34 34.90
CA ALA A 463 -9.95 3.34 35.02
C ALA A 463 -8.64 2.98 34.33
N GLU A 464 -8.36 1.69 34.12
CA GLU A 464 -7.14 1.17 33.48
C GLU A 464 -7.35 0.88 32.00
N LEU A 465 -8.60 0.86 31.53
CA LEU A 465 -8.96 0.41 30.18
C LEU A 465 -8.28 1.21 29.07
N LYS A 466 -8.17 2.53 29.24
CA LYS A 466 -7.48 3.40 28.28
C LYS A 466 -6.00 3.00 28.10
N ASN A 467 -5.28 2.80 29.18
CA ASN A 467 -3.88 2.40 29.16
C ASN A 467 -3.72 1.00 28.57
N TYR A 468 -4.59 0.08 28.93
CA TYR A 468 -4.60 -1.27 28.38
C TYR A 468 -4.78 -1.28 26.86
N ILE A 469 -5.74 -0.50 26.33
CA ILE A 469 -5.92 -0.37 24.87
C ILE A 469 -4.69 0.27 24.22
N ALA A 470 -4.12 1.32 24.83
CA ALA A 470 -2.95 2.00 24.32
C ALA A 470 -1.74 1.03 24.18
N GLU A 471 -1.48 0.23 25.20
CA GLU A 471 -0.40 -0.75 25.20
C GLU A 471 -0.61 -1.86 24.17
N LYS A 472 -1.82 -2.42 24.10
CA LYS A 472 -2.16 -3.50 23.17
C LYS A 472 -2.17 -3.05 21.71
N CYS A 473 -2.46 -1.78 21.44
CA CYS A 473 -2.55 -1.22 20.09
C CYS A 473 -1.34 -0.35 19.72
N ALA A 474 -0.27 -0.40 20.50
CA ALA A 474 0.96 0.32 20.21
C ALA A 474 1.66 -0.23 18.95
N PHE A 475 2.39 0.67 18.26
CA PHE A 475 3.29 0.35 17.16
C PHE A 475 4.67 0.90 17.46
#